data_e5d841e8be9c2b3a5d0eda832b3c59bb
#
_entry.id   e5d841e8be9c2b3a5d0eda832b3c59bb
#
_cell.length_a   1.000
_cell.length_b   1.000
_cell.length_c   1.000
_cell.angle_alpha   90.00
_cell.angle_beta   90.00
_cell.angle_gamma   90.00
#
_symmetry.space_group_name_H-M   'P 1'
#
loop_
_entity.id
_entity.type
_entity.pdbx_description
1 polymer ?
#
loop_
_entity_poly.entity_id
_entity_poly.type
_entity_poly.pdbx_seq_one_letter_code
_entity_poly.pdbx_strand_id
1 'polypeptide(L)'
;MKNTILFILGIGGAIVSFAQSYLPSPTSLNTWGDQGNGTYINPILNADYSDPDVIRVGNKYYMVASDFHFLGMQILESEDMVNWKLLSQVYSRFDFPGWDTNEHYAGGSWAPAIRHHDGKFWVFFCTPDEGLFMSNAANPAGPWSPLVNVCHVEKWEDPCPFWDDDGQAYLGRSIHGAGPIIIHKMSPDGTKLLDEGRTVYTGPVAEGTKIHKINGYYYLSIPEGGVSEGWQTILRSKNIYGPYEKKVVLEQGSTNINGPHQGAMVDTPYGEWFFFHFQQYNPLGRVVHLQPMHWKNDWPVIGVDMDMNGIGEPVTVWTKPRTGKQSIITVPQTDDDFSSEKLSLQWQFNHNPENKAWSLTEQKGMLTFHALKASSFKQARNTLTQKTMGYKGTATTKMIYTELAEGQYCGLACIGKENYLIGIAKQNGKTFLYFEKDGIIKQKETISGEDIYLRLEADAKENNYQFLASQDGKSYKEIGTSFNMKFGNWKGVRIGLYCYNTQSADGKVAFDWFQYEHDGPSIQNKH
;
A
#
# COMPACT_ATOMS: atom_id res chain seq x y z
N MET A 1 53.60 -32.03 -54.59
CA MET A 1 53.05 -30.75 -54.09
C MET A 1 51.60 -31.05 -53.62
N LYS A 2 51.41 -31.26 -52.33
CA LYS A 2 50.12 -31.49 -51.72
C LYS A 2 49.78 -30.31 -50.81
N ASN A 3 48.75 -29.53 -51.17
CA ASN A 3 48.28 -28.42 -50.38
C ASN A 3 47.34 -29.00 -49.28
N THR A 4 47.74 -28.84 -48.03
CA THR A 4 46.92 -29.16 -46.87
C THR A 4 46.18 -27.87 -46.51
N ILE A 5 44.85 -27.89 -46.67
CA ILE A 5 43.94 -26.82 -46.20
C ILE A 5 43.57 -27.14 -44.75
N LEU A 6 43.96 -26.26 -43.85
CA LEU A 6 43.63 -26.29 -42.44
C LEU A 6 42.25 -25.64 -42.25
N PHE A 7 41.23 -26.42 -41.91
CA PHE A 7 39.94 -25.87 -41.47
C PHE A 7 40.03 -25.47 -40.01
N ILE A 8 40.00 -24.17 -39.75
CA ILE A 8 39.76 -23.65 -38.41
C ILE A 8 38.26 -23.55 -38.23
N LEU A 9 37.67 -24.48 -37.44
CA LEU A 9 36.33 -24.34 -36.92
C LEU A 9 36.30 -23.26 -35.83
N GLY A 10 35.89 -22.07 -36.20
CA GLY A 10 35.55 -21.01 -35.27
C GLY A 10 34.20 -21.40 -34.58
N ILE A 11 34.28 -21.81 -33.34
CA ILE A 11 33.08 -21.87 -32.47
C ILE A 11 32.77 -20.41 -32.10
N GLY A 12 32.04 -19.74 -32.97
CA GLY A 12 31.41 -18.47 -32.66
C GLY A 12 30.28 -18.75 -31.69
N GLY A 13 30.56 -18.61 -30.40
CA GLY A 13 29.50 -18.56 -29.41
C GLY A 13 28.57 -17.39 -29.72
N ALA A 14 27.36 -17.72 -30.18
CA ALA A 14 26.28 -16.74 -30.23
C ALA A 14 25.98 -16.33 -28.80
N ILE A 15 26.61 -15.25 -28.32
CA ILE A 15 26.12 -14.49 -27.19
C ILE A 15 24.85 -13.85 -27.70
N VAL A 16 23.73 -14.56 -27.52
CA VAL A 16 22.40 -14.02 -27.78
C VAL A 16 22.23 -12.88 -26.79
N SER A 17 22.36 -11.68 -27.30
CA SER A 17 21.95 -10.46 -26.61
C SER A 17 20.44 -10.52 -26.38
N PHE A 18 20.01 -11.15 -25.30
CA PHE A 18 18.61 -11.20 -24.87
C PHE A 18 18.09 -9.84 -24.36
N ALA A 19 18.95 -8.85 -24.20
CA ALA A 19 18.58 -7.56 -23.62
C ALA A 19 17.93 -6.58 -24.61
N GLN A 20 17.98 -6.80 -25.91
CA GLN A 20 17.57 -5.78 -26.88
C GLN A 20 16.27 -6.09 -27.63
N SER A 21 15.66 -7.27 -27.46
CA SER A 21 14.44 -7.65 -28.17
C SER A 21 13.13 -7.54 -27.35
N TYR A 22 13.18 -7.06 -26.12
CA TYR A 22 12.01 -6.97 -25.21
C TYR A 22 11.61 -5.57 -24.79
N LEU A 23 12.14 -4.53 -25.43
CA LEU A 23 11.58 -3.20 -25.23
C LEU A 23 10.28 -3.12 -26.04
N PRO A 24 9.12 -2.87 -25.40
CA PRO A 24 7.88 -2.69 -26.12
C PRO A 24 8.00 -1.52 -27.08
N SER A 25 7.27 -1.61 -28.20
CA SER A 25 7.10 -0.46 -29.10
C SER A 25 6.67 0.78 -28.31
N PRO A 26 7.08 2.00 -28.70
CA PRO A 26 6.91 3.23 -27.93
C PRO A 26 5.46 3.70 -27.67
N THR A 27 4.46 2.92 -27.97
CA THR A 27 3.07 3.19 -27.64
C THR A 27 2.68 2.45 -26.37
N SER A 28 3.14 2.94 -25.22
CA SER A 28 2.58 2.53 -23.93
C SER A 28 1.15 3.07 -23.83
N LEU A 29 0.20 2.19 -23.52
CA LEU A 29 -1.21 2.56 -23.36
C LEU A 29 -1.44 3.27 -22.01
N ASN A 30 -0.67 2.94 -21.00
CA ASN A 30 -0.77 3.45 -19.63
C ASN A 30 0.58 3.96 -19.14
N THR A 31 0.58 4.90 -18.21
CA THR A 31 1.81 5.48 -17.62
C THR A 31 2.48 4.52 -16.62
N TRP A 32 1.75 3.54 -16.09
CA TRP A 32 2.17 2.50 -15.15
C TRP A 32 1.27 1.26 -15.28
N GLY A 33 1.63 0.16 -14.61
CA GLY A 33 0.83 -1.06 -14.53
C GLY A 33 0.73 -1.82 -15.86
N ASP A 34 -0.35 -2.56 -16.03
CA ASP A 34 -0.61 -3.41 -17.21
C ASP A 34 -0.75 -2.58 -18.49
N GLN A 35 -0.02 -2.94 -19.55
CA GLN A 35 -0.02 -2.25 -20.83
C GLN A 35 -1.01 -2.84 -21.86
N GLY A 36 -1.72 -3.94 -21.50
CA GLY A 36 -2.68 -4.60 -22.39
C GLY A 36 -2.05 -5.37 -23.55
N ASN A 37 -0.73 -5.37 -23.67
CA ASN A 37 0.04 -5.99 -24.77
C ASN A 37 0.94 -7.16 -24.28
N GLY A 38 0.71 -7.67 -23.05
CA GLY A 38 1.53 -8.72 -22.45
C GLY A 38 2.74 -8.20 -21.67
N THR A 39 2.87 -6.88 -21.50
CA THR A 39 3.90 -6.24 -20.68
C THR A 39 3.29 -5.40 -19.57
N TYR A 40 4.11 -5.02 -18.58
CA TYR A 40 3.78 -4.04 -17.55
C TYR A 40 4.88 -3.00 -17.40
N ILE A 41 4.51 -1.84 -16.88
CA ILE A 41 5.42 -0.77 -16.48
C ILE A 41 5.39 -0.65 -14.94
N ASN A 42 6.55 -0.66 -14.31
CA ASN A 42 6.68 -0.40 -12.87
C ASN A 42 6.51 1.10 -12.56
N PRO A 43 5.84 1.44 -11.42
CA PRO A 43 5.25 0.51 -10.47
C PRO A 43 4.01 -0.21 -11.02
N ILE A 44 3.76 -1.44 -10.58
CA ILE A 44 2.53 -2.17 -10.95
C ILE A 44 1.30 -1.66 -10.22
N LEU A 45 1.48 -1.10 -9.03
CA LEU A 45 0.50 -0.35 -8.26
C LEU A 45 1.11 1.01 -7.89
N ASN A 46 0.66 2.06 -8.58
CA ASN A 46 1.13 3.42 -8.35
C ASN A 46 0.26 4.11 -7.28
N ALA A 47 0.27 3.54 -6.08
CA ALA A 47 -0.43 3.99 -4.88
C ALA A 47 0.32 3.51 -3.64
N ASP A 48 0.04 4.11 -2.48
CA ASP A 48 0.73 3.82 -1.22
C ASP A 48 0.31 2.48 -0.60
N TYR A 49 0.89 1.39 -1.10
CA TYR A 49 0.84 0.06 -0.50
C TYR A 49 2.18 -0.28 0.14
N SER A 50 2.43 0.35 1.29
CA SER A 50 3.68 0.29 2.05
C SER A 50 4.00 -1.12 2.52
N ASP A 51 5.28 -1.51 2.47
CA ASP A 51 5.79 -2.76 3.03
C ASP A 51 5.03 -4.01 2.52
N PRO A 52 4.87 -4.20 1.20
CA PRO A 52 4.02 -5.24 0.65
C PRO A 52 4.57 -6.63 0.95
N ASP A 53 3.70 -7.53 1.42
CA ASP A 53 3.98 -8.96 1.49
C ASP A 53 2.98 -9.74 0.64
N VAL A 54 3.47 -10.66 -0.18
CA VAL A 54 2.68 -11.37 -1.18
C VAL A 54 2.91 -12.87 -1.09
N ILE A 55 1.84 -13.64 -1.19
CA ILE A 55 1.90 -15.11 -1.31
C ILE A 55 1.09 -15.61 -2.50
N ARG A 56 1.46 -16.77 -3.01
CA ARG A 56 0.65 -17.56 -3.95
C ARG A 56 -0.08 -18.68 -3.21
N VAL A 57 -1.38 -18.80 -3.47
CA VAL A 57 -2.17 -19.95 -3.03
C VAL A 57 -2.95 -20.50 -4.25
N GLY A 58 -2.58 -21.67 -4.70
CA GLY A 58 -3.10 -22.22 -5.96
C GLY A 58 -2.70 -21.33 -7.16
N ASN A 59 -3.70 -20.83 -7.87
CA ASN A 59 -3.52 -19.97 -9.05
C ASN A 59 -3.80 -18.48 -8.75
N LYS A 60 -3.80 -18.08 -7.49
CA LYS A 60 -4.06 -16.71 -7.07
C LYS A 60 -2.96 -16.18 -6.18
N TYR A 61 -2.83 -14.87 -6.17
CA TYR A 61 -1.87 -14.12 -5.39
C TYR A 61 -2.61 -13.21 -4.42
N TYR A 62 -2.11 -13.10 -3.19
CA TYR A 62 -2.70 -12.29 -2.15
C TYR A 62 -1.65 -11.38 -1.55
N MET A 63 -1.97 -10.09 -1.43
CA MET A 63 -1.08 -9.07 -0.90
C MET A 63 -1.70 -8.40 0.30
N VAL A 64 -0.86 -8.11 1.29
CA VAL A 64 -1.14 -7.25 2.43
C VAL A 64 -0.10 -6.13 2.47
N ALA A 65 -0.47 -4.98 3.03
CA ALA A 65 0.41 -3.82 3.17
C ALA A 65 0.14 -3.09 4.49
N SER A 66 1.10 -2.26 4.93
CA SER A 66 0.93 -1.39 6.08
C SER A 66 -0.14 -0.34 5.82
N ASP A 67 -1.09 -0.22 6.74
CA ASP A 67 -2.10 0.85 6.69
C ASP A 67 -1.96 1.84 7.86
N PHE A 68 -1.09 1.53 8.83
CA PHE A 68 -0.82 2.37 9.99
C PHE A 68 -2.12 2.72 10.75
N HIS A 69 -2.35 3.98 11.05
CA HIS A 69 -3.54 4.45 11.76
C HIS A 69 -4.83 4.49 10.91
N PHE A 70 -4.71 4.28 9.58
CA PHE A 70 -5.90 4.11 8.72
C PHE A 70 -6.44 2.70 8.89
N LEU A 71 -7.74 2.59 9.12
CA LEU A 71 -8.33 1.32 9.56
C LEU A 71 -8.74 0.42 8.42
N GLY A 72 -8.53 -0.87 8.66
CA GLY A 72 -9.03 -1.95 7.85
C GLY A 72 -7.98 -2.62 6.97
N MET A 73 -6.73 -2.81 7.42
CA MET A 73 -5.66 -3.50 6.67
C MET A 73 -6.18 -4.30 5.47
N GLN A 74 -5.95 -3.76 4.27
CA GLN A 74 -6.54 -4.26 3.04
C GLN A 74 -5.85 -5.54 2.56
N ILE A 75 -6.63 -6.54 2.16
CA ILE A 75 -6.16 -7.71 1.40
C ILE A 75 -6.49 -7.48 -0.06
N LEU A 76 -5.49 -7.60 -0.92
CA LEU A 76 -5.65 -7.55 -2.36
C LEU A 76 -5.50 -8.95 -2.96
N GLU A 77 -6.19 -9.20 -4.07
CA GLU A 77 -6.12 -10.44 -4.85
C GLU A 77 -5.71 -10.13 -6.29
N SER A 78 -4.86 -10.99 -6.85
CA SER A 78 -4.47 -10.98 -8.26
C SER A 78 -4.46 -12.41 -8.85
N GLU A 79 -4.68 -12.52 -10.15
CA GLU A 79 -4.49 -13.79 -10.90
C GLU A 79 -3.18 -13.78 -11.73
N ASP A 80 -2.47 -12.63 -11.80
CA ASP A 80 -1.30 -12.46 -12.68
C ASP A 80 -0.15 -11.63 -12.09
N MET A 81 -0.23 -11.24 -10.81
CA MET A 81 0.73 -10.40 -10.08
C MET A 81 0.77 -8.93 -10.53
N VAL A 82 0.10 -8.54 -11.61
CA VAL A 82 0.11 -7.18 -12.18
C VAL A 82 -1.23 -6.47 -11.96
N ASN A 83 -2.32 -7.20 -12.15
CA ASN A 83 -3.69 -6.70 -12.00
C ASN A 83 -4.23 -7.06 -10.61
N TRP A 84 -4.53 -6.06 -9.81
CA TRP A 84 -4.92 -6.22 -8.41
C TRP A 84 -6.30 -5.64 -8.13
N LYS A 85 -7.08 -6.32 -7.30
CA LYS A 85 -8.36 -5.81 -6.77
C LYS A 85 -8.39 -5.95 -5.26
N LEU A 86 -9.13 -5.08 -4.61
CA LEU A 86 -9.42 -5.18 -3.18
C LEU A 86 -10.35 -6.37 -2.93
N LEU A 87 -10.04 -7.18 -1.92
CA LEU A 87 -10.78 -8.40 -1.60
C LEU A 87 -11.50 -8.33 -0.24
N SER A 88 -10.80 -7.86 0.78
CA SER A 88 -11.31 -7.77 2.15
C SER A 88 -10.49 -6.80 3.00
N GLN A 89 -10.91 -6.63 4.25
CA GLN A 89 -10.17 -5.95 5.31
C GLN A 89 -10.03 -6.89 6.50
N VAL A 90 -8.86 -6.91 7.15
CA VAL A 90 -8.55 -7.81 8.27
C VAL A 90 -9.30 -7.41 9.53
N TYR A 91 -9.46 -6.11 9.77
CA TYR A 91 -10.18 -5.55 10.91
C TYR A 91 -10.85 -4.23 10.51
N SER A 92 -11.81 -3.75 11.28
CA SER A 92 -12.51 -2.47 11.04
C SER A 92 -12.20 -1.40 12.09
N ARG A 93 -11.59 -1.79 13.22
CA ARG A 93 -11.17 -0.90 14.31
C ARG A 93 -10.12 -1.55 15.18
N PHE A 94 -9.43 -0.74 15.96
CA PHE A 94 -8.57 -1.21 17.05
C PHE A 94 -9.27 -1.03 18.40
N ASP A 95 -9.51 -2.14 19.09
CA ASP A 95 -10.11 -2.14 20.44
C ASP A 95 -9.01 -1.99 21.52
N PHE A 96 -8.04 -1.09 21.29
CA PHE A 96 -6.95 -0.81 22.22
C PHE A 96 -7.28 0.42 23.09
N PRO A 97 -6.74 0.50 24.32
CA PRO A 97 -6.92 1.66 25.17
C PRO A 97 -6.48 2.96 24.47
N GLY A 98 -7.32 3.99 24.53
CA GLY A 98 -7.04 5.30 23.96
C GLY A 98 -7.33 5.48 22.47
N TRP A 99 -7.54 4.42 21.70
CA TRP A 99 -7.78 4.50 20.25
C TRP A 99 -9.10 5.18 19.87
N ASP A 100 -10.05 5.27 20.80
CA ASP A 100 -11.29 6.01 20.59
C ASP A 100 -11.20 7.50 20.96
N THR A 101 -10.12 7.94 21.58
CA THR A 101 -10.00 9.30 22.13
C THR A 101 -8.76 10.04 21.69
N ASN A 102 -7.63 9.35 21.50
CA ASN A 102 -6.33 9.95 21.20
C ASN A 102 -6.02 9.90 19.70
N GLU A 103 -5.10 10.76 19.27
CA GLU A 103 -4.49 10.70 17.94
C GLU A 103 -3.38 9.64 17.95
N HIS A 104 -3.37 8.77 16.91
CA HIS A 104 -2.38 7.70 16.75
C HIS A 104 -1.67 7.79 15.38
N TYR A 105 -1.42 9.01 14.89
CA TYR A 105 -0.70 9.21 13.63
C TYR A 105 0.66 8.50 13.66
N ALA A 106 0.99 7.77 12.60
CA ALA A 106 2.10 6.84 12.49
C ALA A 106 2.01 5.58 13.39
N GLY A 107 1.02 5.47 14.25
CA GLY A 107 0.70 4.22 14.99
C GLY A 107 -0.02 3.20 14.12
N GLY A 108 -0.62 2.19 14.76
CA GLY A 108 -1.41 1.14 14.08
C GLY A 108 -0.57 0.06 13.41
N SER A 109 -1.03 -0.48 12.28
CA SER A 109 -0.43 -1.67 11.69
C SER A 109 0.83 -1.38 10.88
N TRP A 110 1.94 -1.95 11.29
CA TRP A 110 3.25 -1.84 10.65
C TRP A 110 3.65 -3.15 9.96
N ALA A 111 4.17 -3.05 8.74
CA ALA A 111 4.85 -4.08 7.95
C ALA A 111 4.29 -5.50 8.15
N PRO A 112 3.05 -5.77 7.74
CA PRO A 112 2.42 -7.06 7.96
C PRO A 112 3.07 -8.16 7.12
N ALA A 113 2.87 -9.41 7.56
CA ALA A 113 3.14 -10.59 6.76
C ALA A 113 1.86 -11.39 6.57
N ILE A 114 1.65 -11.91 5.34
CA ILE A 114 0.59 -12.87 5.03
C ILE A 114 1.19 -14.24 4.76
N ARG A 115 0.60 -15.31 5.31
CA ARG A 115 1.01 -16.70 5.06
C ARG A 115 -0.22 -17.57 4.88
N HIS A 116 -0.03 -18.71 4.23
CA HIS A 116 -1.05 -19.75 4.13
C HIS A 116 -0.50 -21.04 4.75
N HIS A 117 -1.13 -21.51 5.81
CA HIS A 117 -0.76 -22.72 6.52
C HIS A 117 -1.98 -23.42 7.07
N ASP A 118 -2.01 -24.75 7.00
CA ASP A 118 -3.09 -25.61 7.51
C ASP A 118 -4.49 -25.15 7.07
N GLY A 119 -4.62 -24.87 5.76
CA GLY A 119 -5.88 -24.45 5.14
C GLY A 119 -6.39 -23.07 5.51
N LYS A 120 -5.58 -22.26 6.19
CA LYS A 120 -5.93 -20.90 6.62
C LYS A 120 -4.92 -19.88 6.09
N PHE A 121 -5.42 -18.67 5.85
CA PHE A 121 -4.63 -17.47 5.70
C PHE A 121 -4.35 -16.86 7.06
N TRP A 122 -3.12 -16.43 7.28
CA TRP A 122 -2.62 -15.84 8.52
C TRP A 122 -2.02 -14.48 8.23
N VAL A 123 -2.40 -13.47 8.99
CA VAL A 123 -1.79 -12.15 8.94
C VAL A 123 -1.18 -11.84 10.30
N PHE A 124 0.08 -11.44 10.30
CA PHE A 124 0.81 -10.98 11.48
C PHE A 124 1.27 -9.55 11.23
N PHE A 125 1.18 -8.69 12.22
CA PHE A 125 1.67 -7.32 12.18
C PHE A 125 2.04 -6.82 13.57
N CYS A 126 2.89 -5.80 13.63
CA CYS A 126 3.17 -5.09 14.86
C CYS A 126 2.46 -3.73 14.88
N THR A 127 2.13 -3.28 16.09
CA THR A 127 1.86 -1.88 16.38
C THR A 127 2.99 -1.35 17.28
N PRO A 128 3.37 -0.07 17.17
CA PRO A 128 4.54 0.44 17.92
C PRO A 128 4.37 0.38 19.43
N ASP A 129 3.15 0.50 19.92
CA ASP A 129 2.86 0.68 21.35
C ASP A 129 2.18 -0.54 21.99
N GLU A 130 1.36 -1.30 21.24
CA GLU A 130 0.56 -2.41 21.79
C GLU A 130 1.16 -3.78 21.53
N GLY A 131 2.02 -3.94 20.51
CA GLY A 131 2.80 -5.14 20.29
C GLY A 131 2.54 -5.93 19.02
N LEU A 132 2.71 -7.25 19.12
CA LEU A 132 2.54 -8.20 18.03
C LEU A 132 1.12 -8.78 18.01
N PHE A 133 0.49 -8.67 16.84
CA PHE A 133 -0.86 -9.17 16.61
C PHE A 133 -0.92 -10.18 15.49
N MET A 134 -1.93 -11.06 15.56
CA MET A 134 -2.29 -11.93 14.45
C MET A 134 -3.80 -12.01 14.26
N SER A 135 -4.21 -12.34 13.04
CA SER A 135 -5.55 -12.77 12.67
C SER A 135 -5.46 -13.89 11.63
N ASN A 136 -6.49 -14.73 11.54
CA ASN A 136 -6.55 -15.76 10.52
C ASN A 136 -7.96 -15.91 9.92
N ALA A 137 -8.04 -16.48 8.72
CA ALA A 137 -9.29 -16.78 8.04
C ALA A 137 -9.14 -18.03 7.15
N ALA A 138 -10.18 -18.84 7.05
CA ALA A 138 -10.21 -19.95 6.09
C ALA A 138 -10.34 -19.45 4.63
N ASN A 139 -10.94 -18.28 4.44
CA ASN A 139 -11.09 -17.61 3.15
C ASN A 139 -10.47 -16.20 3.23
N PRO A 140 -9.60 -15.80 2.30
CA PRO A 140 -8.98 -14.48 2.32
C PRO A 140 -9.99 -13.32 2.13
N ALA A 141 -11.20 -13.61 1.62
CA ALA A 141 -12.32 -12.67 1.62
C ALA A 141 -12.96 -12.50 3.02
N GLY A 142 -12.50 -13.25 4.03
CA GLY A 142 -13.02 -13.25 5.39
C GLY A 142 -14.20 -14.23 5.62
N PRO A 143 -14.84 -14.20 6.77
CA PRO A 143 -14.50 -13.30 7.88
C PRO A 143 -13.14 -13.63 8.50
N TRP A 144 -12.38 -12.59 8.86
CA TRP A 144 -11.15 -12.72 9.62
C TRP A 144 -11.48 -12.88 11.11
N SER A 145 -10.66 -13.65 11.82
CA SER A 145 -10.80 -13.79 13.28
C SER A 145 -10.55 -12.46 13.98
N PRO A 146 -11.09 -12.24 15.18
CA PRO A 146 -10.66 -11.13 16.03
C PRO A 146 -9.13 -11.10 16.18
N LEU A 147 -8.57 -9.90 16.34
CA LEU A 147 -7.14 -9.73 16.58
C LEU A 147 -6.71 -10.42 17.88
N VAL A 148 -5.68 -11.23 17.80
CA VAL A 148 -5.04 -11.86 18.95
C VAL A 148 -3.73 -11.14 19.23
N ASN A 149 -3.54 -10.59 20.44
CA ASN A 149 -2.26 -10.09 20.89
C ASN A 149 -1.36 -11.28 21.24
N VAL A 150 -0.36 -11.55 20.40
CA VAL A 150 0.59 -12.65 20.55
C VAL A 150 1.65 -12.33 21.58
N CYS A 151 2.04 -11.05 21.64
CA CYS A 151 3.02 -10.55 22.60
C CYS A 151 2.84 -9.05 22.81
N HIS A 152 2.57 -8.64 24.05
CA HIS A 152 2.53 -7.23 24.43
C HIS A 152 3.94 -6.69 24.58
N VAL A 153 4.41 -5.93 23.59
CA VAL A 153 5.77 -5.43 23.51
C VAL A 153 5.81 -4.17 22.66
N GLU A 154 6.60 -3.19 23.06
CA GLU A 154 6.77 -1.96 22.29
C GLU A 154 7.88 -2.09 21.24
N LYS A 155 7.73 -1.35 20.13
CA LYS A 155 8.78 -1.12 19.13
C LYS A 155 9.28 -2.36 18.39
N TRP A 156 8.50 -3.44 18.31
CA TRP A 156 8.77 -4.51 17.38
C TRP A 156 8.20 -4.15 16.00
N GLU A 157 8.88 -4.66 14.96
CA GLU A 157 8.44 -4.44 13.57
C GLU A 157 8.74 -5.67 12.71
N ASP A 158 8.12 -5.73 11.52
CA ASP A 158 8.35 -6.69 10.44
C ASP A 158 8.17 -8.16 10.85
N PRO A 159 7.09 -8.55 11.51
CA PRO A 159 6.91 -9.92 11.93
C PRO A 159 6.65 -10.83 10.72
N CYS A 160 7.32 -11.97 10.68
CA CYS A 160 7.10 -12.99 9.66
C CYS A 160 6.93 -14.36 10.30
N PRO A 161 5.71 -14.92 10.36
CA PRO A 161 5.49 -16.28 10.81
C PRO A 161 6.00 -17.28 9.78
N PHE A 162 6.51 -18.40 10.25
CA PHE A 162 6.98 -19.50 9.42
C PHE A 162 6.69 -20.84 10.12
N TRP A 163 6.07 -21.77 9.43
CA TRP A 163 5.86 -23.15 9.87
C TRP A 163 6.80 -24.06 9.11
N ASP A 164 7.63 -24.78 9.82
CA ASP A 164 8.61 -25.70 9.23
C ASP A 164 8.01 -27.10 8.97
N ASP A 165 8.70 -27.90 8.16
CA ASP A 165 8.27 -29.24 7.77
C ASP A 165 8.19 -30.23 8.95
N ASP A 166 8.91 -29.95 10.05
CA ASP A 166 8.87 -30.74 11.27
C ASP A 166 7.72 -30.37 12.23
N GLY A 167 6.89 -29.38 11.82
CA GLY A 167 5.74 -28.89 12.60
C GLY A 167 6.11 -27.81 13.63
N GLN A 168 7.38 -27.44 13.79
CA GLN A 168 7.76 -26.30 14.63
C GLN A 168 7.45 -24.99 13.91
N ALA A 169 6.77 -24.09 14.61
CA ALA A 169 6.53 -22.74 14.11
C ALA A 169 7.56 -21.74 14.65
N TYR A 170 7.87 -20.75 13.85
CA TYR A 170 8.82 -19.69 14.15
C TYR A 170 8.24 -18.33 13.80
N LEU A 171 8.79 -17.27 14.41
CA LEU A 171 8.52 -15.87 14.07
C LEU A 171 9.85 -15.13 13.90
N GLY A 172 10.10 -14.62 12.69
CA GLY A 172 11.18 -13.67 12.44
C GLY A 172 10.68 -12.25 12.66
N ARG A 173 11.54 -11.34 13.14
CA ARG A 173 11.20 -9.93 13.33
C ARG A 173 12.43 -9.04 13.45
N SER A 174 12.23 -7.73 13.35
CA SER A 174 13.20 -6.70 13.72
C SER A 174 12.71 -5.84 14.89
N ILE A 175 13.42 -4.76 15.18
CA ILE A 175 13.08 -3.77 16.19
C ILE A 175 13.06 -2.41 15.51
N HIS A 176 12.13 -1.54 15.86
CA HIS A 176 11.97 -0.20 15.31
C HIS A 176 13.29 0.58 15.27
N GLY A 177 13.60 1.09 14.09
CA GLY A 177 14.88 1.71 13.79
C GLY A 177 15.90 0.73 13.21
N ALA A 178 15.41 -0.43 12.77
CA ALA A 178 16.11 -1.47 12.01
C ALA A 178 17.18 -2.28 12.77
N GLY A 179 16.87 -3.56 12.95
CA GLY A 179 17.76 -4.58 13.50
C GLY A 179 17.83 -4.66 15.02
N PRO A 180 18.37 -5.75 15.58
CA PRO A 180 18.82 -6.96 14.89
C PRO A 180 17.65 -7.82 14.37
N ILE A 181 17.95 -8.76 13.46
CA ILE A 181 17.01 -9.81 13.05
C ILE A 181 16.99 -10.91 14.10
N ILE A 182 15.80 -11.17 14.63
CA ILE A 182 15.58 -12.11 15.72
C ILE A 182 14.58 -13.18 15.28
N ILE A 183 14.84 -14.43 15.58
CA ILE A 183 13.93 -15.55 15.34
C ILE A 183 13.52 -16.16 16.69
N HIS A 184 12.20 -16.21 16.90
CA HIS A 184 11.56 -16.87 18.03
C HIS A 184 11.00 -18.22 17.62
N LYS A 185 10.90 -19.15 18.57
CA LYS A 185 9.94 -20.25 18.47
C LYS A 185 8.56 -19.75 18.76
N MET A 186 7.60 -20.20 17.98
CA MET A 186 6.19 -19.83 18.10
C MET A 186 5.34 -21.09 18.30
N SER A 187 4.20 -20.97 18.99
CA SER A 187 3.23 -22.06 19.06
C SER A 187 2.65 -22.34 17.66
N PRO A 188 2.34 -23.60 17.31
CA PRO A 188 1.80 -23.95 15.99
C PRO A 188 0.51 -23.21 15.62
N ASP A 189 -0.29 -22.84 16.63
CA ASP A 189 -1.52 -22.05 16.49
C ASP A 189 -1.28 -20.53 16.37
N GLY A 190 -0.01 -20.08 16.35
CA GLY A 190 0.39 -18.69 16.17
C GLY A 190 0.02 -17.73 17.33
N THR A 191 -0.48 -18.26 18.46
CA THR A 191 -1.07 -17.42 19.51
C THR A 191 -0.07 -16.90 20.54
N LYS A 192 1.15 -17.48 20.59
CA LYS A 192 2.18 -17.10 21.57
C LYS A 192 3.59 -17.43 21.10
N LEU A 193 4.57 -16.70 21.61
CA LEU A 193 5.98 -17.02 21.50
C LEU A 193 6.38 -18.00 22.62
N LEU A 194 7.32 -18.90 22.33
CA LEU A 194 7.73 -19.98 23.23
C LEU A 194 9.13 -19.75 23.83
N ASP A 195 9.84 -18.72 23.39
CA ASP A 195 11.18 -18.35 23.87
C ASP A 195 11.41 -16.83 23.75
N GLU A 196 12.54 -16.37 24.28
CA GLU A 196 12.96 -14.96 24.21
C GLU A 196 13.48 -14.55 22.83
N GLY A 197 13.60 -15.50 21.90
CA GLY A 197 14.15 -15.30 20.56
C GLY A 197 15.68 -15.27 20.54
N ARG A 198 16.21 -15.55 19.34
CA ARG A 198 17.64 -15.57 19.08
C ARG A 198 18.00 -14.59 17.99
N THR A 199 18.93 -13.68 18.27
CA THR A 199 19.55 -12.84 17.24
C THR A 199 20.30 -13.73 16.25
N VAL A 200 19.94 -13.63 14.98
CA VAL A 200 20.55 -14.42 13.89
C VAL A 200 21.38 -13.56 12.95
N TYR A 201 21.10 -12.25 12.93
CA TYR A 201 21.84 -11.31 12.09
C TYR A 201 21.76 -9.88 12.63
N THR A 202 22.84 -9.13 12.41
CA THR A 202 22.90 -7.68 12.61
C THR A 202 23.57 -7.06 11.40
N GLY A 203 22.92 -6.12 10.75
CA GLY A 203 23.39 -5.45 9.55
C GLY A 203 23.05 -3.96 9.56
N PRO A 204 23.53 -3.20 8.56
CA PRO A 204 23.26 -1.78 8.46
C PRO A 204 21.77 -1.54 8.10
N VAL A 205 20.98 -1.05 9.05
CA VAL A 205 19.53 -0.82 8.87
C VAL A 205 18.83 -2.08 8.34
N ALA A 206 19.09 -3.24 8.98
CA ALA A 206 18.50 -4.52 8.58
C ALA A 206 17.10 -4.66 9.18
N GLU A 207 16.09 -4.89 8.33
CA GLU A 207 14.68 -4.97 8.73
C GLU A 207 13.88 -5.86 7.76
N GLY A 208 12.55 -5.78 7.72
CA GLY A 208 11.68 -6.32 6.66
C GLY A 208 11.73 -7.83 6.48
N THR A 209 12.05 -8.59 7.51
CA THR A 209 12.37 -10.02 7.42
C THR A 209 11.23 -10.85 6.83
N LYS A 210 11.52 -11.60 5.77
CA LYS A 210 10.64 -12.65 5.23
C LYS A 210 11.38 -13.99 5.21
N ILE A 211 10.77 -15.04 5.77
CA ILE A 211 11.36 -16.37 5.91
C ILE A 211 10.81 -17.30 4.83
N HIS A 212 11.70 -17.97 4.11
CA HIS A 212 11.37 -19.01 3.13
C HIS A 212 12.23 -20.24 3.37
N LYS A 213 11.72 -21.44 3.03
CA LYS A 213 12.49 -22.68 2.94
C LYS A 213 12.38 -23.24 1.53
N ILE A 214 13.50 -23.28 0.81
CA ILE A 214 13.55 -23.67 -0.60
C ILE A 214 14.74 -24.60 -0.79
N ASN A 215 14.55 -25.77 -1.38
CA ASN A 215 15.60 -26.76 -1.65
C ASN A 215 16.43 -27.12 -0.39
N GLY A 216 15.78 -27.15 0.78
CA GLY A 216 16.42 -27.48 2.06
C GLY A 216 17.33 -26.41 2.62
N TYR A 217 17.26 -25.16 2.10
CA TYR A 217 17.86 -23.97 2.70
C TYR A 217 16.78 -23.06 3.27
N TYR A 218 17.09 -22.41 4.40
CA TYR A 218 16.37 -21.27 4.92
C TYR A 218 16.93 -20.01 4.27
N TYR A 219 16.05 -19.17 3.77
CA TYR A 219 16.34 -17.87 3.21
C TYR A 219 15.64 -16.80 4.04
N LEU A 220 16.41 -15.85 4.59
CA LEU A 220 15.85 -14.64 5.14
C LEU A 220 16.04 -13.55 4.10
N SER A 221 14.93 -13.05 3.56
CA SER A 221 14.93 -11.91 2.64
C SER A 221 14.77 -10.64 3.47
N ILE A 222 15.78 -9.78 3.47
CA ILE A 222 15.84 -8.57 4.30
C ILE A 222 16.28 -7.38 3.46
N PRO A 223 15.64 -6.21 3.58
CA PRO A 223 16.21 -4.95 3.11
C PRO A 223 17.27 -4.47 4.09
N GLU A 224 18.26 -3.76 3.58
CA GLU A 224 19.30 -3.08 4.35
C GLU A 224 19.54 -1.67 3.79
N GLY A 225 20.20 -0.79 4.53
CA GLY A 225 20.62 0.55 4.08
C GLY A 225 19.54 1.61 4.12
N GLY A 226 18.31 1.25 4.50
CA GLY A 226 17.18 2.18 4.63
C GLY A 226 16.42 2.45 3.33
N VAL A 227 15.26 3.09 3.45
CA VAL A 227 14.25 3.22 2.40
C VAL A 227 14.71 4.00 1.17
N SER A 228 15.58 5.00 1.35
CA SER A 228 15.99 5.91 0.25
C SER A 228 17.15 5.36 -0.59
N GLU A 229 18.08 4.62 0.03
CA GLU A 229 19.38 4.24 -0.56
C GLU A 229 19.70 2.77 -0.34
N GLY A 230 18.73 2.00 0.19
CA GLY A 230 18.93 0.61 0.56
C GLY A 230 18.95 -0.37 -0.61
N TRP A 231 19.15 -1.60 -0.26
CA TRP A 231 19.23 -2.74 -1.15
C TRP A 231 18.56 -3.97 -0.54
N GLN A 232 18.34 -4.99 -1.35
CA GLN A 232 17.80 -6.27 -0.89
C GLN A 232 18.94 -7.27 -0.65
N THR A 233 18.98 -7.82 0.55
CA THR A 233 19.91 -8.86 0.99
C THR A 233 19.18 -10.18 1.20
N ILE A 234 19.84 -11.27 0.84
CA ILE A 234 19.44 -12.63 1.23
C ILE A 234 20.48 -13.20 2.19
N LEU A 235 19.98 -13.74 3.28
CA LEU A 235 20.74 -14.59 4.20
C LEU A 235 20.31 -16.04 3.97
N ARG A 236 21.27 -16.96 3.72
CA ARG A 236 21.02 -18.37 3.42
C ARG A 236 21.69 -19.29 4.43
N SER A 237 20.99 -20.31 4.92
CA SER A 237 21.55 -21.31 5.85
C SER A 237 20.84 -22.67 5.73
N LYS A 238 21.50 -23.74 6.13
CA LYS A 238 20.88 -25.06 6.36
C LYS A 238 20.15 -25.17 7.70
N ASN A 239 20.33 -24.22 8.60
CA ASN A 239 19.70 -24.15 9.91
C ASN A 239 19.01 -22.81 10.08
N ILE A 240 17.78 -22.79 10.59
CA ILE A 240 16.98 -21.57 10.76
C ILE A 240 17.65 -20.53 11.68
N TYR A 241 18.52 -20.97 12.59
CA TYR A 241 19.30 -20.08 13.45
C TYR A 241 20.70 -19.77 12.91
N GLY A 242 20.99 -20.16 11.65
CA GLY A 242 22.30 -19.95 11.05
C GLY A 242 23.37 -20.97 11.48
N PRO A 243 24.66 -20.73 11.19
CA PRO A 243 25.17 -19.46 10.62
C PRO A 243 24.67 -19.21 9.20
N TYR A 244 24.48 -17.94 8.86
CA TYR A 244 24.01 -17.53 7.55
C TYR A 244 25.15 -17.05 6.65
N GLU A 245 25.12 -17.47 5.39
CA GLU A 245 25.82 -16.83 4.30
C GLU A 245 25.00 -15.62 3.82
N LYS A 246 25.67 -14.51 3.49
CA LYS A 246 25.03 -13.25 3.07
C LYS A 246 25.33 -12.95 1.60
N LYS A 247 24.33 -12.47 0.86
CA LYS A 247 24.48 -11.89 -0.47
C LYS A 247 23.50 -10.75 -0.71
N VAL A 248 23.98 -9.63 -1.26
CA VAL A 248 23.14 -8.59 -1.89
C VAL A 248 22.63 -9.13 -3.22
N VAL A 249 21.34 -8.99 -3.49
CA VAL A 249 20.68 -9.62 -4.65
C VAL A 249 19.90 -8.64 -5.53
N LEU A 250 19.68 -7.41 -5.01
CA LEU A 250 19.03 -6.31 -5.73
C LEU A 250 19.53 -4.99 -5.17
N GLU A 251 19.96 -4.09 -6.03
CA GLU A 251 20.32 -2.71 -5.68
C GLU A 251 19.79 -1.74 -6.75
N GLN A 252 19.78 -0.45 -6.48
CA GLN A 252 19.33 0.55 -7.46
C GLN A 252 20.11 0.48 -8.77
N GLY A 253 21.44 0.31 -8.70
CA GLY A 253 22.32 0.32 -9.86
C GLY A 253 22.21 1.60 -10.68
N SER A 254 22.09 1.43 -12.00
CA SER A 254 21.96 2.54 -12.96
C SER A 254 20.54 3.09 -13.12
N THR A 255 19.56 2.57 -12.37
CA THR A 255 18.14 2.88 -12.53
C THR A 255 17.68 4.07 -11.69
N ASN A 256 16.46 4.55 -11.96
CA ASN A 256 15.79 5.57 -11.15
C ASN A 256 14.90 4.97 -10.03
N ILE A 257 14.91 3.64 -9.85
CA ILE A 257 14.16 2.96 -8.83
C ILE A 257 15.07 2.80 -7.60
N ASN A 258 15.12 3.84 -6.78
CA ASN A 258 15.98 3.91 -5.61
C ASN A 258 15.47 3.05 -4.46
N GLY A 259 16.40 2.61 -3.61
CA GLY A 259 16.10 1.93 -2.36
C GLY A 259 15.10 0.78 -2.50
N PRO A 260 15.32 -0.20 -3.44
CA PRO A 260 14.42 -1.35 -3.52
C PRO A 260 14.36 -2.03 -2.16
N HIS A 261 13.16 -1.97 -1.54
CA HIS A 261 13.04 -2.18 -0.11
C HIS A 261 11.81 -3.01 0.19
N GLN A 262 11.96 -3.96 1.08
CA GLN A 262 10.93 -4.76 1.70
C GLN A 262 9.89 -5.33 0.74
N GLY A 263 9.81 -6.65 0.66
CA GLY A 263 8.89 -7.30 -0.27
C GLY A 263 8.92 -8.82 -0.17
N ALA A 264 8.43 -9.47 -1.20
CA ALA A 264 8.21 -10.91 -1.20
C ALA A 264 8.72 -11.59 -2.47
N MET A 265 9.35 -12.76 -2.31
CA MET A 265 9.66 -13.68 -3.40
C MET A 265 8.45 -14.57 -3.68
N VAL A 266 7.97 -14.60 -4.92
CA VAL A 266 6.77 -15.36 -5.31
C VAL A 266 7.01 -16.08 -6.63
N ASP A 267 6.59 -17.33 -6.71
CA ASP A 267 6.66 -18.12 -7.93
C ASP A 267 5.35 -18.13 -8.72
N THR A 268 5.43 -18.57 -9.99
CA THR A 268 4.26 -18.90 -10.80
C THR A 268 4.03 -20.40 -10.84
N PRO A 269 2.84 -20.88 -11.22
CA PRO A 269 2.61 -22.31 -11.46
C PRO A 269 3.53 -22.94 -12.50
N TYR A 270 4.22 -22.13 -13.29
CA TYR A 270 5.15 -22.55 -14.35
C TYR A 270 6.62 -22.43 -13.96
N GLY A 271 6.91 -22.16 -12.68
CA GLY A 271 8.27 -22.11 -12.14
C GLY A 271 9.05 -20.84 -12.44
N GLU A 272 8.40 -19.79 -12.95
CA GLU A 272 8.98 -18.45 -12.98
C GLU A 272 8.92 -17.84 -11.60
N TRP A 273 9.90 -17.00 -11.27
CA TRP A 273 9.95 -16.31 -9.99
C TRP A 273 9.94 -14.80 -10.19
N PHE A 274 9.31 -14.12 -9.25
CA PHE A 274 9.22 -12.67 -9.20
C PHE A 274 9.43 -12.16 -7.79
N PHE A 275 9.83 -10.90 -7.67
CA PHE A 275 10.02 -10.22 -6.41
C PHE A 275 9.21 -8.93 -6.36
N PHE A 276 8.37 -8.81 -5.37
CA PHE A 276 7.69 -7.56 -5.05
C PHE A 276 8.58 -6.73 -4.14
N HIS A 277 8.60 -5.42 -4.33
CA HIS A 277 9.19 -4.46 -3.40
C HIS A 277 8.51 -3.11 -3.54
N PHE A 278 8.73 -2.21 -2.62
CA PHE A 278 8.29 -0.85 -2.80
C PHE A 278 9.45 0.09 -3.15
N GLN A 279 9.08 1.24 -3.72
CA GLN A 279 9.89 2.44 -3.83
C GLN A 279 9.15 3.57 -3.13
N GLN A 280 9.82 4.36 -2.28
CA GLN A 280 9.22 5.57 -1.73
C GLN A 280 9.26 6.67 -2.77
N TYR A 281 8.11 7.01 -3.33
CA TYR A 281 7.92 8.06 -4.32
C TYR A 281 7.10 9.20 -3.71
N ASN A 282 7.80 10.21 -3.18
CA ASN A 282 7.15 11.35 -2.53
C ASN A 282 6.48 12.28 -3.55
N PRO A 283 5.28 12.82 -3.25
CA PRO A 283 4.51 12.64 -2.03
C PRO A 283 3.54 11.44 -2.05
N LEU A 284 3.49 10.69 -3.14
CA LEU A 284 2.50 9.63 -3.38
C LEU A 284 2.57 8.52 -2.33
N GLY A 285 3.78 8.23 -1.82
CA GLY A 285 4.02 7.20 -0.82
C GLY A 285 4.88 6.05 -1.33
N ARG A 286 4.65 4.84 -0.81
CA ARG A 286 5.44 3.65 -1.12
C ARG A 286 4.73 2.81 -2.17
N VAL A 287 5.10 3.03 -3.43
CA VAL A 287 4.50 2.39 -4.61
C VAL A 287 5.11 1.02 -4.86
N VAL A 288 4.31 0.08 -5.36
CA VAL A 288 4.71 -1.33 -5.49
C VAL A 288 5.29 -1.64 -6.87
N HIS A 289 6.46 -2.24 -6.87
CA HIS A 289 7.16 -2.74 -8.05
C HIS A 289 7.14 -4.26 -8.11
N LEU A 290 7.23 -4.81 -9.32
CA LEU A 290 7.37 -6.23 -9.61
C LEU A 290 8.64 -6.45 -10.43
N GLN A 291 9.59 -7.23 -9.91
CA GLN A 291 10.85 -7.54 -10.60
C GLN A 291 10.88 -9.00 -11.03
N PRO A 292 11.38 -9.33 -12.23
CA PRO A 292 11.72 -10.71 -12.57
C PRO A 292 12.81 -11.21 -11.62
N MET A 293 12.80 -12.52 -11.34
CA MET A 293 13.80 -13.13 -10.49
C MET A 293 14.21 -14.50 -11.06
N HIS A 294 15.48 -14.81 -11.01
CA HIS A 294 15.97 -16.14 -11.39
C HIS A 294 16.98 -16.67 -10.37
N TRP A 295 17.12 -17.98 -10.32
CA TRP A 295 18.05 -18.66 -9.41
C TRP A 295 19.37 -18.97 -10.10
N LYS A 296 20.50 -18.63 -9.44
CA LYS A 296 21.85 -18.96 -9.88
C LYS A 296 22.65 -19.52 -8.70
N ASN A 297 23.00 -20.79 -8.74
CA ASN A 297 23.73 -21.49 -7.66
C ASN A 297 23.02 -21.37 -6.30
N ASP A 298 21.71 -21.62 -6.27
CA ASP A 298 20.83 -21.47 -5.08
C ASP A 298 20.83 -20.04 -4.47
N TRP A 299 21.13 -19.02 -5.27
CA TRP A 299 20.93 -17.62 -4.91
C TRP A 299 20.00 -16.92 -5.88
N PRO A 300 19.06 -16.13 -5.40
CA PRO A 300 18.25 -15.31 -6.30
C PRO A 300 19.09 -14.16 -6.89
N VAL A 301 18.82 -13.83 -8.13
CA VAL A 301 19.19 -12.57 -8.77
C VAL A 301 17.88 -11.90 -9.13
N ILE A 302 17.63 -10.72 -8.57
CA ILE A 302 16.35 -10.01 -8.68
C ILE A 302 16.52 -8.86 -9.66
N GLY A 303 15.61 -8.70 -10.62
CA GLY A 303 15.76 -7.76 -11.71
C GLY A 303 16.73 -8.28 -12.77
N VAL A 304 17.56 -7.41 -13.32
CA VAL A 304 18.55 -7.73 -14.36
C VAL A 304 19.95 -7.31 -13.91
N ASP A 305 20.87 -8.24 -13.90
CA ASP A 305 22.31 -7.99 -13.61
C ASP A 305 22.95 -7.33 -14.84
N MET A 306 22.90 -5.99 -14.92
CA MET A 306 23.30 -5.22 -16.11
C MET A 306 24.82 -5.12 -16.28
N ASP A 307 25.56 -5.08 -15.18
CA ASP A 307 27.02 -4.92 -15.16
C ASP A 307 27.77 -6.23 -14.88
N MET A 308 27.02 -7.34 -14.73
CA MET A 308 27.53 -8.69 -14.47
C MET A 308 28.30 -8.83 -13.14
N ASN A 309 27.98 -8.02 -12.15
CA ASN A 309 28.55 -8.11 -10.80
C ASN A 309 27.87 -9.19 -9.93
N GLY A 310 26.79 -9.78 -10.40
CA GLY A 310 25.99 -10.81 -9.71
C GLY A 310 24.91 -10.24 -8.81
N ILE A 311 24.63 -8.93 -8.87
CA ILE A 311 23.55 -8.23 -8.18
C ILE A 311 22.60 -7.72 -9.27
N GLY A 312 21.28 -7.91 -9.09
CA GLY A 312 20.32 -7.41 -10.05
C GLY A 312 19.98 -5.94 -9.83
N GLU A 313 19.51 -5.30 -10.90
CA GLU A 313 18.97 -3.94 -10.91
C GLU A 313 17.48 -3.97 -11.27
N PRO A 314 16.65 -3.06 -10.71
CA PRO A 314 15.22 -3.02 -11.01
C PRO A 314 14.94 -2.76 -12.49
N VAL A 315 13.90 -3.40 -13.04
CA VAL A 315 13.40 -3.12 -14.39
C VAL A 315 12.23 -2.14 -14.34
N THR A 316 12.20 -1.22 -15.30
CA THR A 316 11.06 -0.31 -15.48
C THR A 316 9.93 -0.98 -16.26
N VAL A 317 10.26 -1.80 -17.26
CA VAL A 317 9.30 -2.50 -18.14
C VAL A 317 9.68 -3.97 -18.21
N TRP A 318 8.67 -4.86 -18.12
CA TRP A 318 8.90 -6.29 -18.27
C TRP A 318 7.68 -7.01 -18.86
N THR A 319 7.86 -8.26 -19.26
CA THR A 319 6.77 -9.16 -19.68
C THR A 319 6.00 -9.64 -18.46
N LYS A 320 4.69 -9.74 -18.58
CA LYS A 320 3.83 -10.27 -17.52
C LYS A 320 4.19 -11.70 -17.16
N PRO A 321 4.05 -12.08 -15.86
CA PRO A 321 4.26 -13.45 -15.40
C PRO A 321 3.35 -14.45 -16.14
N ARG A 322 3.87 -15.62 -16.46
CA ARG A 322 3.05 -16.71 -16.99
C ARG A 322 2.27 -17.38 -15.86
N THR A 323 1.00 -17.12 -15.77
CA THR A 323 0.11 -17.68 -14.74
C THR A 323 -0.94 -18.64 -15.31
N GLY A 324 -0.98 -18.78 -16.65
CA GLY A 324 -1.99 -19.59 -17.35
C GLY A 324 -3.37 -18.93 -17.42
N LYS A 325 -3.45 -17.67 -16.99
CA LYS A 325 -4.67 -16.84 -17.05
C LYS A 325 -4.44 -15.64 -17.94
N GLN A 326 -5.45 -15.30 -18.73
CA GLN A 326 -5.54 -14.01 -19.38
C GLN A 326 -6.35 -13.10 -18.47
N SER A 327 -5.67 -12.20 -17.76
CA SER A 327 -6.31 -11.29 -16.82
C SER A 327 -6.90 -10.08 -17.55
N ILE A 328 -8.06 -9.64 -17.09
CA ILE A 328 -8.62 -8.35 -17.44
C ILE A 328 -7.80 -7.29 -16.71
N ILE A 329 -7.49 -6.18 -17.38
CA ILE A 329 -6.83 -5.02 -16.75
C ILE A 329 -7.69 -4.57 -15.57
N THR A 330 -7.11 -4.60 -14.38
CA THR A 330 -7.80 -4.32 -13.13
C THR A 330 -6.87 -3.57 -12.18
N VAL A 331 -7.40 -2.55 -11.55
CA VAL A 331 -6.76 -1.80 -10.46
C VAL A 331 -7.72 -1.69 -9.28
N PRO A 332 -7.24 -1.42 -8.06
CA PRO A 332 -8.12 -1.14 -6.93
C PRO A 332 -9.13 -0.04 -7.28
N GLN A 333 -10.38 -0.25 -6.91
CA GLN A 333 -11.47 0.69 -7.15
C GLN A 333 -11.19 2.05 -6.48
N THR A 334 -11.59 3.13 -7.15
CA THR A 334 -11.47 4.51 -6.65
C THR A 334 -12.82 5.22 -6.55
N ASP A 335 -13.75 4.94 -7.45
CA ASP A 335 -15.07 5.56 -7.48
C ASP A 335 -16.02 4.91 -6.48
N ASP A 336 -17.01 5.69 -6.01
CA ASP A 336 -18.11 5.21 -5.19
C ASP A 336 -19.35 6.07 -5.42
N ASP A 337 -20.47 5.45 -5.75
CA ASP A 337 -21.79 6.09 -5.88
C ASP A 337 -22.62 5.96 -4.59
N PHE A 338 -22.02 5.37 -3.54
CA PHE A 338 -22.65 5.12 -2.25
C PHE A 338 -24.01 4.38 -2.31
N SER A 339 -24.26 3.65 -3.40
CA SER A 339 -25.51 2.89 -3.59
C SER A 339 -25.57 1.60 -2.77
N SER A 340 -24.39 1.12 -2.31
CA SER A 340 -24.27 -0.06 -1.44
C SER A 340 -24.61 0.28 0.01
N GLU A 341 -25.25 -0.66 0.72
CA GLU A 341 -25.45 -0.55 2.17
C GLU A 341 -24.17 -0.79 2.99
N LYS A 342 -23.10 -1.25 2.34
CA LYS A 342 -21.80 -1.50 2.94
C LYS A 342 -20.76 -0.59 2.33
N LEU A 343 -19.87 -0.09 3.19
CA LEU A 343 -18.75 0.72 2.77
C LEU A 343 -17.85 -0.08 1.83
N SER A 344 -17.51 0.49 0.67
CA SER A 344 -16.63 -0.11 -0.31
C SER A 344 -15.18 -0.19 0.21
N LEU A 345 -14.44 -1.21 -0.21
CA LEU A 345 -13.15 -1.59 0.39
C LEU A 345 -12.00 -0.60 0.18
N GLN A 346 -12.11 0.35 -0.76
CA GLN A 346 -11.12 1.41 -0.94
C GLN A 346 -11.12 2.42 0.22
N TRP A 347 -12.22 2.50 0.95
CA TRP A 347 -12.36 3.44 2.04
C TRP A 347 -11.77 2.93 3.35
N GLN A 348 -11.03 3.81 4.01
CA GLN A 348 -10.44 3.59 5.32
C GLN A 348 -10.65 4.82 6.20
N PHE A 349 -11.17 4.63 7.40
CA PHE A 349 -11.29 5.73 8.35
C PHE A 349 -9.91 6.17 8.87
N ASN A 350 -9.74 7.46 9.03
CA ASN A 350 -8.62 8.05 9.74
C ASN A 350 -8.85 7.90 11.25
N HIS A 351 -8.24 6.90 11.87
CA HIS A 351 -8.54 6.42 13.23
C HIS A 351 -9.88 5.69 13.38
N ASN A 352 -10.18 5.21 14.61
CA ASN A 352 -11.43 4.49 14.88
C ASN A 352 -12.66 5.34 14.57
N PRO A 353 -13.62 4.87 13.77
CA PRO A 353 -14.87 5.58 13.53
C PRO A 353 -15.82 5.49 14.72
N GLU A 354 -16.68 6.48 14.86
CA GLU A 354 -17.92 6.37 15.64
C GLU A 354 -19.04 5.94 14.68
N ASN A 355 -19.39 4.65 14.74
CA ASN A 355 -20.29 4.02 13.76
C ASN A 355 -21.73 4.58 13.79
N LYS A 356 -22.13 5.24 14.86
CA LYS A 356 -23.45 5.88 14.96
C LYS A 356 -23.51 7.23 14.25
N ALA A 357 -22.37 7.79 13.89
CA ALA A 357 -22.26 9.10 13.30
C ALA A 357 -21.96 9.08 11.78
N TRP A 358 -22.21 7.95 11.13
CA TRP A 358 -22.21 7.86 9.66
C TRP A 358 -23.18 6.79 9.17
N SER A 359 -23.68 6.94 7.94
CA SER A 359 -24.65 6.01 7.37
C SER A 359 -24.60 6.01 5.84
N LEU A 360 -24.81 4.81 5.25
CA LEU A 360 -25.09 4.59 3.82
C LEU A 360 -26.57 4.27 3.55
N THR A 361 -27.40 4.24 4.60
CA THR A 361 -28.81 3.83 4.51
C THR A 361 -29.79 4.91 4.96
N GLU A 362 -29.33 5.95 5.65
CA GLU A 362 -30.17 7.07 6.09
C GLU A 362 -30.75 7.84 4.89
N GLN A 363 -29.92 8.06 3.87
CA GLN A 363 -30.32 8.58 2.57
C GLN A 363 -29.82 7.63 1.48
N LYS A 364 -30.72 7.03 0.74
CA LYS A 364 -30.38 6.02 -0.27
C LYS A 364 -29.45 6.61 -1.33
N GLY A 365 -28.32 5.94 -1.60
CA GLY A 365 -27.32 6.37 -2.58
C GLY A 365 -26.48 7.55 -2.11
N MET A 366 -26.34 7.75 -0.80
CA MET A 366 -25.52 8.81 -0.21
C MET A 366 -24.77 8.34 1.01
N LEU A 367 -23.57 8.87 1.20
CA LEU A 367 -22.84 8.79 2.45
C LEU A 367 -23.24 9.98 3.33
N THR A 368 -23.90 9.72 4.45
CA THR A 368 -24.27 10.74 5.44
C THR A 368 -23.30 10.73 6.60
N PHE A 369 -22.77 11.89 6.99
CA PHE A 369 -22.04 12.09 8.24
C PHE A 369 -22.84 12.99 9.19
N HIS A 370 -22.96 12.56 10.45
CA HIS A 370 -23.33 13.39 11.58
C HIS A 370 -22.07 13.96 12.22
N ALA A 371 -22.03 15.26 12.40
CA ALA A 371 -20.84 15.92 12.91
C ALA A 371 -20.52 15.47 14.34
N LEU A 372 -19.30 15.02 14.56
CA LEU A 372 -18.74 14.78 15.89
C LEU A 372 -18.00 16.02 16.35
N LYS A 373 -17.97 16.26 17.68
CA LYS A 373 -17.21 17.35 18.24
C LYS A 373 -15.71 17.08 18.12
N ALA A 374 -14.99 17.99 17.48
CA ALA A 374 -13.54 17.98 17.37
C ALA A 374 -13.00 19.41 17.32
N SER A 375 -11.87 19.68 17.95
CA SER A 375 -11.27 21.00 17.98
C SER A 375 -10.57 21.37 16.66
N SER A 376 -10.22 20.35 15.85
CA SER A 376 -9.54 20.51 14.56
C SER A 376 -9.78 19.30 13.67
N PHE A 377 -9.43 19.44 12.39
CA PHE A 377 -9.47 18.35 11.43
C PHE A 377 -8.66 17.10 11.88
N LYS A 378 -7.50 17.29 12.51
CA LYS A 378 -6.65 16.16 12.98
C LYS A 378 -7.37 15.28 13.99
N GLN A 379 -8.33 15.83 14.74
CA GLN A 379 -9.14 15.11 15.71
C GLN A 379 -10.51 14.67 15.17
N ALA A 380 -10.82 14.98 13.91
CA ALA A 380 -12.09 14.63 13.29
C ALA A 380 -12.15 13.12 13.01
N ARG A 381 -12.95 12.40 13.80
CA ARG A 381 -13.00 10.93 13.77
C ARG A 381 -13.55 10.35 12.48
N ASN A 382 -14.69 10.77 12.02
CA ASN A 382 -15.31 10.21 10.83
C ASN A 382 -14.76 10.87 9.55
N THR A 383 -13.44 10.95 9.43
CA THR A 383 -12.76 11.28 8.19
C THR A 383 -12.54 9.99 7.41
N LEU A 384 -13.24 9.87 6.30
CA LEU A 384 -13.21 8.70 5.43
C LEU A 384 -12.25 8.93 4.28
N THR A 385 -11.23 8.09 4.15
CA THR A 385 -10.10 8.34 3.25
C THR A 385 -9.86 7.20 2.27
N GLN A 386 -9.22 7.52 1.15
CA GLN A 386 -8.61 6.53 0.27
C GLN A 386 -7.21 6.97 -0.19
N LYS A 387 -6.42 6.00 -0.67
CA LYS A 387 -5.07 6.24 -1.22
C LYS A 387 -5.19 7.07 -2.51
N THR A 388 -4.28 8.01 -2.72
CA THR A 388 -4.09 8.58 -4.06
C THR A 388 -3.49 7.52 -4.98
N MET A 389 -3.87 7.56 -6.26
CA MET A 389 -3.44 6.60 -7.28
C MET A 389 -3.01 7.31 -8.55
N GLY A 390 -1.91 6.87 -9.14
CA GLY A 390 -1.36 7.44 -10.34
C GLY A 390 -0.47 8.66 -10.08
N TYR A 391 0.24 9.09 -11.11
CA TYR A 391 1.03 10.32 -11.05
C TYR A 391 0.14 11.56 -11.18
N LYS A 392 -0.98 11.44 -11.92
CA LYS A 392 -1.98 12.49 -12.07
C LYS A 392 -3.36 11.94 -11.80
N GLY A 393 -4.19 12.75 -11.16
CA GLY A 393 -5.57 12.36 -10.91
C GLY A 393 -6.46 13.54 -10.58
N THR A 394 -7.76 13.30 -10.72
CA THR A 394 -8.81 14.28 -10.42
C THR A 394 -9.87 13.61 -9.56
N ALA A 395 -10.00 14.03 -8.32
CA ALA A 395 -11.03 13.56 -7.41
C ALA A 395 -12.14 14.60 -7.29
N THR A 396 -13.38 14.18 -7.48
CA THR A 396 -14.56 15.06 -7.44
C THR A 396 -15.65 14.41 -6.60
N THR A 397 -16.34 15.21 -5.79
CA THR A 397 -17.53 14.78 -5.04
C THR A 397 -18.61 15.84 -5.09
N LYS A 398 -19.88 15.42 -5.02
CA LYS A 398 -21.01 16.30 -4.80
C LYS A 398 -21.44 16.21 -3.35
N MET A 399 -21.46 17.32 -2.64
CA MET A 399 -21.78 17.43 -1.23
C MET A 399 -23.06 18.26 -1.01
N ILE A 400 -24.00 17.74 -0.21
CA ILE A 400 -25.25 18.37 0.16
C ILE A 400 -25.15 18.83 1.61
N TYR A 401 -25.36 20.15 1.85
CA TYR A 401 -25.08 20.78 3.15
C TYR A 401 -26.28 21.56 3.72
N THR A 402 -27.49 21.09 3.47
CA THR A 402 -28.76 21.74 3.93
C THR A 402 -28.94 21.72 5.46
N GLU A 403 -28.32 20.78 6.17
CA GLU A 403 -28.54 20.55 7.58
C GLU A 403 -27.30 20.87 8.46
N LEU A 404 -26.56 21.92 8.08
CA LEU A 404 -25.39 22.37 8.85
C LEU A 404 -25.79 23.04 10.17
N ALA A 405 -25.12 22.64 11.24
CA ALA A 405 -25.16 23.32 12.52
C ALA A 405 -24.07 24.40 12.67
N GLU A 406 -24.26 25.30 13.61
CA GLU A 406 -23.25 26.31 13.97
C GLU A 406 -21.96 25.66 14.45
N GLY A 407 -20.81 26.10 13.95
CA GLY A 407 -19.47 25.55 14.24
C GLY A 407 -19.10 24.31 13.43
N GLN A 408 -19.93 23.86 12.48
CA GLN A 408 -19.67 22.68 11.64
C GLN A 408 -18.76 23.01 10.46
N TYR A 409 -17.89 22.05 10.14
CA TYR A 409 -16.98 22.02 9.00
C TYR A 409 -17.13 20.69 8.26
N CYS A 410 -17.23 20.70 6.93
CA CYS A 410 -17.34 19.49 6.11
C CYS A 410 -16.78 19.73 4.70
N GLY A 411 -16.32 18.68 4.04
CA GLY A 411 -15.80 18.82 2.68
C GLY A 411 -14.82 17.73 2.23
N LEU A 412 -13.87 18.15 1.40
CA LEU A 412 -12.84 17.34 0.77
C LEU A 412 -11.47 17.72 1.33
N ALA A 413 -10.67 16.73 1.72
CA ALA A 413 -9.34 16.88 2.30
C ALA A 413 -8.26 16.28 1.40
N CYS A 414 -7.09 16.91 1.38
CA CYS A 414 -5.83 16.34 0.91
C CYS A 414 -4.91 16.19 2.12
N ILE A 415 -4.61 14.94 2.50
CA ILE A 415 -4.02 14.56 3.80
C ILE A 415 -2.59 14.09 3.59
N GLY A 416 -1.65 14.64 4.33
CA GLY A 416 -0.24 14.24 4.34
C GLY A 416 0.44 14.66 5.64
N LYS A 417 1.71 15.06 5.58
CA LYS A 417 2.38 15.67 6.74
C LYS A 417 1.70 16.98 7.15
N GLU A 418 1.27 17.76 6.17
CA GLU A 418 0.41 18.93 6.30
C GLU A 418 -0.94 18.59 5.65
N ASN A 419 -2.04 19.09 6.20
CA ASN A 419 -3.38 18.83 5.67
C ASN A 419 -3.92 20.09 5.00
N TYR A 420 -4.53 19.91 3.84
CA TYR A 420 -5.21 20.96 3.10
C TYR A 420 -6.68 20.58 2.94
N LEU A 421 -7.58 21.53 3.19
CA LEU A 421 -9.01 21.32 3.19
C LEU A 421 -9.71 22.32 2.31
N ILE A 422 -10.71 21.84 1.57
CA ILE A 422 -11.75 22.64 0.95
C ILE A 422 -13.09 22.18 1.48
N GLY A 423 -14.00 23.09 1.79
CA GLY A 423 -15.31 22.70 2.27
C GLY A 423 -16.21 23.86 2.65
N ILE A 424 -17.30 23.48 3.28
CA ILE A 424 -18.32 24.39 3.77
C ILE A 424 -18.25 24.45 5.31
N ALA A 425 -18.33 25.65 5.86
CA ALA A 425 -18.42 25.89 7.29
C ALA A 425 -19.58 26.82 7.61
N LYS A 426 -20.24 26.61 8.76
CA LYS A 426 -21.27 27.50 9.29
C LYS A 426 -20.77 28.22 10.54
N GLN A 427 -20.74 29.55 10.51
CA GLN A 427 -20.25 30.39 11.59
C GLN A 427 -21.06 31.68 11.69
N ASN A 428 -21.50 32.05 12.90
CA ASN A 428 -22.29 33.27 13.16
C ASN A 428 -23.53 33.39 12.23
N GLY A 429 -24.23 32.26 12.05
CA GLY A 429 -25.42 32.18 11.22
C GLY A 429 -25.19 32.26 9.70
N LYS A 430 -23.91 32.33 9.24
CA LYS A 430 -23.53 32.40 7.82
C LYS A 430 -22.84 31.14 7.37
N THR A 431 -23.06 30.76 6.11
CA THR A 431 -22.37 29.64 5.46
C THR A 431 -21.23 30.15 4.57
N PHE A 432 -20.10 29.49 4.64
CA PHE A 432 -18.88 29.88 3.93
C PHE A 432 -18.27 28.70 3.18
N LEU A 433 -17.84 28.93 1.95
CA LEU A 433 -16.84 28.12 1.27
C LEU A 433 -15.46 28.57 1.78
N TYR A 434 -14.60 27.60 2.16
CA TYR A 434 -13.28 27.91 2.71
C TYR A 434 -12.17 27.02 2.16
N PHE A 435 -10.95 27.54 2.22
CA PHE A 435 -9.70 26.82 2.02
C PHE A 435 -8.84 26.95 3.27
N GLU A 436 -8.34 25.84 3.76
CA GLU A 436 -7.57 25.75 5.00
C GLU A 436 -6.26 24.98 4.77
N LYS A 437 -5.21 25.42 5.45
CA LYS A 437 -3.95 24.70 5.62
C LYS A 437 -3.68 24.49 7.11
N ASP A 438 -3.61 23.23 7.57
CA ASP A 438 -3.24 22.83 8.94
C ASP A 438 -3.93 23.67 10.04
N GLY A 439 -5.26 23.78 9.98
CA GLY A 439 -6.06 24.53 10.95
C GLY A 439 -6.12 26.04 10.72
N ILE A 440 -5.45 26.55 9.69
CA ILE A 440 -5.44 27.98 9.37
C ILE A 440 -6.23 28.23 8.09
N ILE A 441 -7.40 28.86 8.20
CA ILE A 441 -8.19 29.29 7.05
C ILE A 441 -7.44 30.38 6.29
N LYS A 442 -7.11 30.12 5.03
CA LYS A 442 -6.39 31.02 4.12
C LYS A 442 -7.30 31.80 3.20
N GLN A 443 -8.45 31.23 2.85
CA GLN A 443 -9.49 31.87 2.05
C GLN A 443 -10.87 31.50 2.59
N LYS A 444 -11.80 32.45 2.56
CA LYS A 444 -13.17 32.27 3.03
C LYS A 444 -14.09 33.22 2.28
N GLU A 445 -15.15 32.71 1.69
CA GLU A 445 -16.18 33.51 1.01
C GLU A 445 -17.58 33.03 1.40
N THR A 446 -18.52 33.96 1.56
CA THR A 446 -19.93 33.62 1.85
C THR A 446 -20.52 32.92 0.63
N ILE A 447 -21.20 31.82 0.88
CA ILE A 447 -21.89 31.05 -0.15
C ILE A 447 -23.35 30.83 0.23
N SER A 448 -24.21 30.69 -0.77
CA SER A 448 -25.60 30.28 -0.64
C SER A 448 -25.85 29.07 -1.54
N GLY A 449 -26.85 28.29 -1.21
CA GLY A 449 -27.19 27.05 -1.92
C GLY A 449 -27.37 25.90 -0.97
N GLU A 450 -27.65 24.73 -1.52
CA GLU A 450 -27.94 23.50 -0.79
C GLU A 450 -26.90 22.41 -1.05
N ASP A 451 -26.21 22.52 -2.19
CA ASP A 451 -25.18 21.58 -2.61
C ASP A 451 -23.97 22.29 -3.26
N ILE A 452 -22.86 21.56 -3.38
CA ILE A 452 -21.63 22.03 -4.02
C ILE A 452 -20.84 20.83 -4.55
N TYR A 453 -20.14 21.05 -5.66
CA TYR A 453 -19.15 20.11 -6.19
C TYR A 453 -17.76 20.56 -5.75
N LEU A 454 -17.04 19.68 -5.07
CA LEU A 454 -15.67 19.89 -4.62
C LEU A 454 -14.73 19.00 -5.43
N ARG A 455 -13.61 19.56 -5.86
CA ARG A 455 -12.64 18.86 -6.69
C ARG A 455 -11.22 19.08 -6.19
N LEU A 456 -10.40 18.04 -6.25
CA LEU A 456 -8.96 18.07 -6.11
C LEU A 456 -8.33 17.64 -7.44
N GLU A 457 -7.52 18.49 -8.03
CA GLU A 457 -6.60 18.13 -9.10
C GLU A 457 -5.22 17.86 -8.49
N ALA A 458 -4.64 16.71 -8.80
CA ALA A 458 -3.39 16.21 -8.23
C ALA A 458 -2.40 15.88 -9.34
N ASP A 459 -1.19 16.45 -9.27
CA ASP A 459 -0.03 16.05 -10.02
C ASP A 459 1.10 15.68 -9.05
N ALA A 460 1.18 14.40 -8.71
CA ALA A 460 2.18 13.90 -7.77
C ALA A 460 3.61 13.93 -8.35
N LYS A 461 3.75 13.92 -9.68
CA LYS A 461 5.04 13.99 -10.35
C LYS A 461 5.67 15.38 -10.23
N GLU A 462 4.87 16.42 -10.46
CA GLU A 462 5.26 17.82 -10.30
C GLU A 462 5.05 18.30 -8.85
N ASN A 463 4.47 17.44 -7.99
CA ASN A 463 4.04 17.77 -6.63
C ASN A 463 3.21 19.05 -6.58
N ASN A 464 2.21 19.14 -7.44
CA ASN A 464 1.31 20.28 -7.52
C ASN A 464 -0.14 19.85 -7.37
N TYR A 465 -0.83 20.42 -6.39
CA TYR A 465 -2.21 20.10 -6.05
C TYR A 465 -3.05 21.38 -6.03
N GLN A 466 -4.29 21.31 -6.52
CA GLN A 466 -5.21 22.43 -6.57
C GLN A 466 -6.62 22.02 -6.21
N PHE A 467 -7.26 22.76 -5.31
CA PHE A 467 -8.68 22.62 -5.07
C PHE A 467 -9.52 23.52 -5.96
N LEU A 468 -10.67 22.99 -6.38
CA LEU A 468 -11.68 23.72 -7.15
C LEU A 468 -13.07 23.45 -6.56
N ALA A 469 -13.98 24.39 -6.78
CA ALA A 469 -15.38 24.23 -6.42
C ALA A 469 -16.30 24.68 -7.57
N SER A 470 -17.51 24.12 -7.60
CA SER A 470 -18.54 24.47 -8.56
C SER A 470 -19.93 24.36 -7.93
N GLN A 471 -20.84 25.26 -8.27
CA GLN A 471 -22.25 25.19 -7.86
C GLN A 471 -23.15 24.49 -8.92
N ASP A 472 -22.66 24.35 -10.17
CA ASP A 472 -23.42 23.77 -11.27
C ASP A 472 -22.84 22.44 -11.78
N GLY A 473 -21.70 21.99 -11.20
CA GLY A 473 -20.97 20.78 -11.59
C GLY A 473 -20.26 20.89 -12.95
N LYS A 474 -20.26 22.07 -13.58
CA LYS A 474 -19.70 22.33 -14.91
C LYS A 474 -18.61 23.39 -14.90
N SER A 475 -18.87 24.48 -14.22
CA SER A 475 -17.98 25.66 -14.15
C SER A 475 -17.21 25.62 -12.83
N TYR A 476 -15.97 25.14 -12.87
CA TYR A 476 -15.11 25.03 -11.67
C TYR A 476 -14.24 26.26 -11.53
N LYS A 477 -14.17 26.79 -10.30
CA LYS A 477 -13.32 27.90 -9.89
C LYS A 477 -12.26 27.39 -8.94
N GLU A 478 -11.01 27.79 -9.11
CA GLU A 478 -9.93 27.52 -8.14
C GLU A 478 -10.23 28.17 -6.79
N ILE A 479 -10.03 27.41 -5.74
CA ILE A 479 -10.20 27.84 -4.35
C ILE A 479 -8.90 27.68 -3.61
N GLY A 480 -8.40 28.77 -3.06
CA GLY A 480 -7.06 28.84 -2.51
C GLY A 480 -5.97 28.94 -3.57
N THR A 481 -4.74 28.78 -3.15
CA THR A 481 -3.58 28.66 -4.04
C THR A 481 -3.23 27.20 -4.24
N SER A 482 -2.56 26.87 -5.34
CA SER A 482 -1.95 25.55 -5.50
C SER A 482 -0.93 25.29 -4.37
N PHE A 483 -0.72 24.02 -4.06
CA PHE A 483 0.11 23.60 -2.93
C PHE A 483 0.90 22.33 -3.22
N ASN A 484 1.99 22.16 -2.47
CA ASN A 484 2.82 20.97 -2.50
C ASN A 484 2.51 20.09 -1.30
N MET A 485 2.42 18.78 -1.52
CA MET A 485 2.21 17.80 -0.47
C MET A 485 3.52 17.20 0.01
N LYS A 486 3.54 16.70 1.24
CA LYS A 486 4.69 16.04 1.84
C LYS A 486 4.28 14.69 2.41
N PHE A 487 5.10 13.69 2.17
CA PHE A 487 5.03 12.41 2.86
C PHE A 487 5.16 12.61 4.37
N GLY A 488 4.35 11.92 5.16
CA GLY A 488 4.40 12.02 6.62
C GLY A 488 3.63 10.91 7.31
N ASN A 489 3.95 10.67 8.58
CA ASN A 489 3.33 9.62 9.37
C ASN A 489 3.45 8.22 8.71
N TRP A 490 4.57 7.98 8.01
CA TRP A 490 4.88 6.79 7.22
C TRP A 490 3.92 6.53 6.05
N LYS A 491 3.05 7.49 5.67
CA LYS A 491 2.06 7.35 4.61
C LYS A 491 2.22 8.43 3.54
N GLY A 492 1.89 8.03 2.31
CA GLY A 492 1.67 8.95 1.20
C GLY A 492 0.38 9.74 1.36
N VAL A 493 0.19 10.65 0.42
CA VAL A 493 -1.00 11.51 0.38
C VAL A 493 -2.27 10.69 0.27
N ARG A 494 -3.30 11.09 1.02
CA ARG A 494 -4.65 10.56 0.92
C ARG A 494 -5.67 11.63 0.58
N ILE A 495 -6.75 11.23 -0.03
CA ILE A 495 -7.94 12.05 -0.25
C ILE A 495 -8.97 11.62 0.77
N GLY A 496 -9.67 12.58 1.40
CA GLY A 496 -10.65 12.28 2.43
C GLY A 496 -11.92 13.11 2.36
N LEU A 497 -13.05 12.50 2.72
CA LEU A 497 -14.30 13.16 3.02
C LEU A 497 -14.40 13.35 4.53
N TYR A 498 -14.77 14.54 4.98
CA TYR A 498 -14.77 14.85 6.40
C TYR A 498 -15.99 15.66 6.84
N CYS A 499 -16.34 15.50 8.12
CA CYS A 499 -17.36 16.28 8.81
C CYS A 499 -17.05 16.33 10.31
N TYR A 500 -16.94 17.52 10.88
CA TYR A 500 -16.78 17.72 12.31
C TYR A 500 -17.40 19.05 12.74
N ASN A 501 -17.57 19.23 14.05
CA ASN A 501 -18.08 20.48 14.61
C ASN A 501 -17.20 20.92 15.80
N THR A 502 -16.82 22.17 15.84
CA THR A 502 -15.92 22.71 16.87
C THR A 502 -16.63 23.05 18.17
N GLN A 503 -17.97 23.12 18.17
CA GLN A 503 -18.78 23.55 19.31
C GLN A 503 -19.55 22.38 19.95
N SER A 504 -20.21 21.55 19.14
CA SER A 504 -21.12 20.50 19.59
C SER A 504 -21.01 19.26 18.69
N ALA A 505 -21.70 18.17 19.03
CA ALA A 505 -21.91 17.03 18.16
C ALA A 505 -23.28 17.19 17.45
N ASP A 506 -23.41 18.23 16.63
CA ASP A 506 -24.66 18.58 15.97
C ASP A 506 -24.43 18.97 14.50
N GLY A 507 -25.46 18.75 13.66
CA GLY A 507 -25.44 18.97 12.23
C GLY A 507 -25.00 17.74 11.42
N LYS A 508 -25.35 17.73 10.15
CA LYS A 508 -25.00 16.64 9.23
C LYS A 508 -24.69 17.15 7.82
N VAL A 509 -24.06 16.29 7.03
CA VAL A 509 -23.75 16.50 5.63
C VAL A 509 -23.92 15.19 4.88
N ALA A 510 -24.31 15.24 3.63
CA ALA A 510 -24.35 14.07 2.76
C ALA A 510 -23.44 14.24 1.53
N PHE A 511 -22.83 13.14 1.09
CA PHE A 511 -22.07 13.05 -0.15
C PHE A 511 -22.83 12.12 -1.10
N ASP A 512 -23.17 12.64 -2.29
CA ASP A 512 -23.96 11.93 -3.29
C ASP A 512 -23.13 10.84 -3.98
N TRP A 513 -21.91 11.19 -4.38
CA TRP A 513 -20.95 10.30 -5.01
C TRP A 513 -19.53 10.82 -4.84
N PHE A 514 -18.56 9.95 -5.11
CA PHE A 514 -17.15 10.27 -5.22
C PHE A 514 -16.59 9.64 -6.50
N GLN A 515 -15.96 10.43 -7.36
CA GLN A 515 -15.29 9.99 -8.57
C GLN A 515 -13.82 10.37 -8.50
N TYR A 516 -12.94 9.43 -8.86
CA TYR A 516 -11.52 9.66 -8.89
C TYR A 516 -10.90 9.04 -10.15
N GLU A 517 -10.62 9.88 -11.12
CA GLU A 517 -9.91 9.54 -12.35
C GLU A 517 -8.40 9.66 -12.14
N HIS A 518 -7.62 8.72 -12.68
CA HIS A 518 -6.15 8.72 -12.62
C HIS A 518 -5.54 8.33 -13.99
N ASP A 519 -4.23 8.57 -14.16
CA ASP A 519 -3.50 8.39 -15.42
C ASP A 519 -3.03 6.95 -15.72
N GLY A 520 -3.41 5.99 -14.90
CA GLY A 520 -3.03 4.58 -15.02
C GLY A 520 -4.09 3.71 -15.69
N PRO A 521 -3.92 2.39 -15.57
CA PRO A 521 -4.92 1.45 -16.05
C PRO A 521 -6.28 1.76 -15.41
N SER A 522 -7.32 1.77 -16.21
CA SER A 522 -8.69 1.90 -15.73
C SER A 522 -9.47 0.66 -16.12
N ILE A 523 -10.40 0.24 -15.26
CA ILE A 523 -11.37 -0.78 -15.63
C ILE A 523 -12.21 -0.18 -16.76
N GLN A 524 -11.99 -0.64 -17.98
CA GLN A 524 -12.83 -0.23 -19.11
C GLN A 524 -14.20 -0.92 -19.01
N ASN A 525 -14.97 -0.61 -18.01
CA ASN A 525 -16.41 -0.80 -18.01
C ASN A 525 -17.03 0.44 -18.68
N LYS A 526 -16.91 0.50 -19.99
CA LYS A 526 -17.83 1.34 -20.76
C LYS A 526 -19.17 0.60 -20.80
N HIS A 527 -20.12 1.05 -19.97
CA HIS A 527 -21.53 0.76 -20.12
C HIS A 527 -22.09 1.46 -21.35
#